data_a856f652318057388fe95f9a8b904079
#
_entry.id   a856f652318057388fe95f9a8b904079
#
_cell.length_a   1.000
_cell.length_b   1.000
_cell.length_c   1.000
_cell.angle_alpha   90.00
_cell.angle_beta   90.00
_cell.angle_gamma   90.00
#
_symmetry.space_group_name_H-M   'P 1'
#
loop_
_entity.id
_entity.type
_entity.pdbx_description
1 polymer ?
#
loop_
_entity_poly.entity_id
_entity_poly.type
_entity_poly.pdbx_seq_one_letter_code
_entity_poly.pdbx_strand_id
1 'polypeptide(L)'
;MIDAERLKILTESAKYDVSCSSSGSARANRKGGIGNAAPAGICHSFTPDGRCISLLKILMSNKCVYNCLYCPNRAEADVPRACATPDEICELTIAFYKRNYIEGLFLSSAVDGSPDSTMERMLETVIKLRKVYNFNGYIHLKGIPKADRQLTFRAAQYADRMSFNVELPSEHSLKLLAPQKSKESVLLPMRELAAGKRALAEEKSKKKPRFLPAGQTTQMIVGASPEADGQILRLSQAMYRKFSLKRVYFSAYIPVVKHSLLPDKTAGLLREHRLYQADWLLRFYGFSAEEIAGEGENLPEEYDPKCAWALRHMELFPVEINRAPLEMLLRVPGIGTVGAYKIIKARKFAALGFGDLAKMRVVLKRAKHFITCGGKFYGAENETAVKTLLALEARGERYEQLSLFSEENALSIPSPSAAERGNGANERYSLLSTAANAESARTGQL
;
A
#
# COMPACT_ATOMS: atom_id res chain seq x y z
N MET A 1 14.00 -29.48 1.19
CA MET A 1 14.23 -28.11 0.65
C MET A 1 13.47 -27.96 -0.66
N ILE A 2 12.80 -26.84 -0.87
CA ILE A 2 12.09 -26.53 -2.11
C ILE A 2 13.09 -26.39 -3.27
N ASP A 3 12.80 -26.96 -4.45
CA ASP A 3 13.63 -26.79 -5.64
C ASP A 3 13.50 -25.38 -6.24
N ALA A 4 14.46 -25.01 -7.10
CA ALA A 4 14.56 -23.65 -7.63
C ALA A 4 13.40 -23.28 -8.58
N GLU A 5 12.85 -24.24 -9.32
CA GLU A 5 11.75 -24.01 -10.25
C GLU A 5 10.44 -23.73 -9.49
N ARG A 6 10.08 -24.59 -8.53
CA ARG A 6 8.91 -24.38 -7.68
C ARG A 6 9.03 -23.08 -6.89
N LEU A 7 10.21 -22.79 -6.34
CA LEU A 7 10.44 -21.53 -5.64
C LEU A 7 10.22 -20.33 -6.54
N LYS A 8 10.70 -20.35 -7.77
CA LYS A 8 10.47 -19.30 -8.76
C LYS A 8 8.98 -19.11 -9.02
N ILE A 9 8.23 -20.18 -9.31
CA ILE A 9 6.77 -20.12 -9.56
C ILE A 9 6.05 -19.49 -8.36
N LEU A 10 6.33 -19.94 -7.15
CA LEU A 10 5.62 -19.50 -5.94
C LEU A 10 5.96 -18.04 -5.55
N THR A 11 7.18 -17.59 -5.80
CA THR A 11 7.58 -16.19 -5.52
C THR A 11 7.12 -15.24 -6.61
N GLU A 12 7.16 -15.63 -7.88
CA GLU A 12 6.60 -14.83 -8.99
C GLU A 12 5.09 -14.68 -8.87
N SER A 13 4.38 -15.75 -8.50
CA SER A 13 2.93 -15.68 -8.25
C SER A 13 2.58 -14.74 -7.09
N ALA A 14 3.47 -14.55 -6.13
CA ALA A 14 3.26 -13.66 -5.00
C ALA A 14 3.40 -12.16 -5.36
N LYS A 15 3.98 -11.78 -6.50
CA LYS A 15 4.21 -10.37 -6.87
C LYS A 15 2.93 -9.53 -7.00
N TYR A 16 1.82 -10.17 -7.30
CA TYR A 16 0.50 -9.52 -7.42
C TYR A 16 -0.16 -9.15 -6.09
N ASP A 17 0.40 -9.60 -4.98
CA ASP A 17 0.00 -9.17 -3.64
C ASP A 17 0.72 -7.86 -3.28
N VAL A 18 0.01 -6.74 -3.30
CA VAL A 18 0.61 -5.40 -3.22
C VAL A 18 0.95 -4.92 -1.81
N SER A 19 0.86 -5.75 -0.80
CA SER A 19 1.34 -5.33 0.53
C SER A 19 2.85 -5.03 0.58
N CYS A 20 3.57 -5.23 -0.53
CA CYS A 20 5.01 -5.02 -0.66
C CYS A 20 5.39 -4.86 -2.12
N SER A 21 6.26 -3.92 -2.42
CA SER A 21 6.87 -3.77 -3.74
C SER A 21 8.01 -4.79 -3.93
N SER A 22 8.02 -5.49 -5.06
CA SER A 22 9.18 -6.29 -5.48
C SER A 22 10.31 -5.38 -5.95
N SER A 23 11.58 -5.84 -5.86
CA SER A 23 12.73 -5.05 -6.28
C SER A 23 12.74 -4.70 -7.78
N GLY A 24 11.89 -5.35 -8.60
CA GLY A 24 11.74 -5.09 -10.04
C GLY A 24 12.99 -5.34 -10.88
N SER A 25 14.10 -5.79 -10.31
CA SER A 25 15.35 -6.04 -11.04
C SER A 25 15.57 -7.52 -11.29
N ALA A 26 15.88 -7.88 -12.54
CA ALA A 26 16.31 -9.20 -12.95
C ALA A 26 17.67 -9.10 -13.64
N ARG A 27 18.69 -9.76 -13.09
CA ARG A 27 20.05 -9.80 -13.68
C ARG A 27 20.73 -11.12 -13.33
N ALA A 28 21.08 -11.88 -14.35
CA ALA A 28 21.88 -13.07 -14.17
C ALA A 28 23.33 -12.71 -13.79
N ASN A 29 23.97 -13.60 -13.04
CA ASN A 29 25.40 -13.48 -12.74
C ASN A 29 26.24 -13.61 -14.03
N ARG A 30 27.33 -12.87 -14.11
CA ARG A 30 28.29 -12.95 -15.21
C ARG A 30 29.51 -13.76 -14.78
N LYS A 31 30.22 -14.42 -15.73
CA LYS A 31 31.46 -15.14 -15.45
C LYS A 31 32.47 -14.18 -14.81
N GLY A 32 32.94 -14.51 -13.60
CA GLY A 32 33.82 -13.65 -12.79
C GLY A 32 33.13 -12.59 -11.95
N GLY A 33 31.77 -12.49 -11.98
CA GLY A 33 30.99 -11.60 -11.12
C GLY A 33 30.48 -12.30 -9.87
N ILE A 34 30.03 -11.49 -8.89
CA ILE A 34 29.43 -11.97 -7.64
C ILE A 34 27.98 -11.51 -7.59
N GLY A 35 27.03 -12.46 -7.37
CA GLY A 35 25.61 -12.18 -7.15
C GLY A 35 24.76 -12.11 -8.42
N ASN A 36 23.48 -12.30 -8.24
CA ASN A 36 22.41 -12.10 -9.22
C ASN A 36 21.29 -11.27 -8.60
N ALA A 37 20.43 -10.68 -9.41
CA ALA A 37 19.21 -10.04 -8.96
C ALA A 37 18.01 -10.82 -9.49
N ALA A 38 17.13 -11.27 -8.59
CA ALA A 38 15.88 -11.91 -8.94
C ALA A 38 14.71 -10.96 -8.67
N PRO A 39 13.70 -10.88 -9.56
CA PRO A 39 12.58 -9.93 -9.42
C PRO A 39 11.59 -10.34 -8.32
N ALA A 40 11.75 -11.49 -7.73
CA ALA A 40 10.77 -12.09 -6.82
C ALA A 40 11.39 -12.53 -5.49
N GLY A 41 10.56 -12.63 -4.45
CA GLY A 41 10.83 -13.31 -3.19
C GLY A 41 11.16 -12.43 -2.00
N ILE A 42 11.74 -11.28 -2.16
CA ILE A 42 12.00 -10.36 -1.03
C ILE A 42 11.21 -9.06 -1.24
N CYS A 43 10.44 -8.70 -0.24
CA CYS A 43 9.70 -7.44 -0.21
C CYS A 43 10.16 -6.58 0.97
N HIS A 44 9.90 -5.29 0.86
CA HIS A 44 10.24 -4.32 1.87
C HIS A 44 8.98 -3.77 2.53
N SER A 45 8.94 -3.76 3.86
CA SER A 45 7.92 -3.09 4.66
C SER A 45 8.60 -2.06 5.54
N PHE A 46 7.97 -0.90 5.73
CA PHE A 46 8.56 0.16 6.55
C PHE A 46 7.87 0.23 7.91
N THR A 47 8.66 0.38 8.95
CA THR A 47 8.18 0.68 10.31
C THR A 47 7.86 2.17 10.44
N PRO A 48 7.08 2.59 11.46
CA PRO A 48 6.77 4.00 11.68
C PRO A 48 8.01 4.89 11.89
N ASP A 49 9.11 4.32 12.34
CA ASP A 49 10.41 5.00 12.51
C ASP A 49 11.24 5.04 11.22
N GLY A 50 10.70 4.55 10.10
CA GLY A 50 11.31 4.61 8.78
C GLY A 50 12.32 3.48 8.46
N ARG A 51 12.50 2.47 9.35
CA ARG A 51 13.32 1.31 9.03
C ARG A 51 12.65 0.44 7.98
N CYS A 52 13.45 -0.05 7.05
CA CYS A 52 13.04 -1.04 6.07
C CYS A 52 13.17 -2.45 6.67
N ILE A 53 12.08 -3.22 6.60
CA ILE A 53 12.06 -4.63 6.98
C ILE A 53 11.97 -5.46 5.71
N SER A 54 12.95 -6.31 5.46
CA SER A 54 12.97 -7.25 4.34
C SER A 54 12.18 -8.51 4.68
N LEU A 55 11.21 -8.88 3.85
CA LEU A 55 10.37 -10.05 4.06
C LEU A 55 10.52 -11.04 2.91
N LEU A 56 10.64 -12.33 3.22
CA LEU A 56 10.39 -13.37 2.24
C LEU A 56 8.90 -13.36 1.89
N LYS A 57 8.58 -13.04 0.66
CA LYS A 57 7.21 -13.05 0.16
C LYS A 57 7.01 -14.24 -0.75
N ILE A 58 6.13 -15.16 -0.34
CA ILE A 58 5.92 -16.42 -1.04
C ILE A 58 4.47 -16.90 -0.92
N LEU A 59 3.97 -17.55 -1.97
CA LEU A 59 2.77 -18.36 -1.87
C LEU A 59 3.12 -19.75 -1.37
N MET A 60 2.27 -20.31 -0.51
CA MET A 60 2.34 -21.74 -0.19
C MET A 60 1.91 -22.61 -1.38
N SER A 61 0.89 -22.15 -2.10
CA SER A 61 0.42 -22.78 -3.35
C SER A 61 -0.11 -21.72 -4.30
N ASN A 62 0.11 -21.88 -5.61
CA ASN A 62 -0.59 -21.12 -6.64
C ASN A 62 -1.69 -21.92 -7.34
N LYS A 63 -1.97 -23.14 -6.89
CA LYS A 63 -3.13 -23.93 -7.30
C LYS A 63 -4.36 -23.34 -6.65
N CYS A 64 -5.34 -22.89 -7.44
CA CYS A 64 -6.53 -22.24 -6.91
C CYS A 64 -7.79 -22.94 -7.42
N VAL A 65 -8.75 -23.17 -6.53
CA VAL A 65 -10.09 -23.66 -6.89
C VAL A 65 -11.06 -22.50 -7.19
N TYR A 66 -10.65 -21.25 -6.95
CA TYR A 66 -11.44 -20.06 -7.25
C TYR A 66 -11.12 -19.52 -8.63
N ASN A 67 -12.12 -18.96 -9.30
CA ASN A 67 -11.98 -18.37 -10.63
C ASN A 67 -12.20 -16.84 -10.62
N CYS A 68 -11.43 -16.13 -9.79
CA CYS A 68 -11.45 -14.67 -9.77
C CYS A 68 -10.86 -14.13 -11.08
N LEU A 69 -11.66 -13.45 -11.90
CA LEU A 69 -11.31 -13.06 -13.28
C LEU A 69 -10.05 -12.20 -13.38
N TYR A 70 -9.80 -11.35 -12.38
CA TYR A 70 -8.60 -10.49 -12.32
C TYR A 70 -7.32 -11.24 -11.87
N CYS A 71 -7.42 -12.49 -11.44
CA CYS A 71 -6.29 -13.20 -10.83
C CYS A 71 -5.55 -14.07 -11.85
N PRO A 72 -4.23 -13.93 -12.00
CA PRO A 72 -3.44 -14.79 -12.88
C PRO A 72 -3.40 -16.26 -12.42
N ASN A 73 -3.63 -16.52 -11.13
CA ASN A 73 -3.63 -17.85 -10.56
C ASN A 73 -5.05 -18.46 -10.44
N ARG A 74 -6.06 -17.91 -11.13
CA ARG A 74 -7.42 -18.48 -11.10
C ARG A 74 -7.44 -19.91 -11.60
N ALA A 75 -8.49 -20.69 -11.24
CA ALA A 75 -8.61 -22.09 -11.58
C ALA A 75 -8.39 -22.39 -13.06
N GLU A 76 -9.00 -21.60 -13.94
CA GLU A 76 -8.97 -21.77 -15.41
C GLU A 76 -7.70 -21.17 -16.07
N ALA A 77 -6.79 -20.56 -15.33
CA ALA A 77 -5.59 -20.00 -15.92
C ALA A 77 -4.59 -21.11 -16.27
N ASP A 78 -4.12 -21.08 -17.52
CA ASP A 78 -3.04 -21.95 -17.99
C ASP A 78 -1.69 -21.37 -17.59
N VAL A 79 -1.29 -21.66 -16.33
CA VAL A 79 -0.02 -21.21 -15.76
C VAL A 79 0.64 -22.36 -15.02
N PRO A 80 1.98 -22.42 -14.96
CA PRO A 80 2.69 -23.43 -14.16
C PRO A 80 2.22 -23.41 -12.71
N ARG A 81 1.92 -24.60 -12.19
CA ARG A 81 1.39 -24.77 -10.83
C ARG A 81 2.42 -25.40 -9.91
N ALA A 82 2.58 -24.83 -8.73
CA ALA A 82 3.44 -25.35 -7.69
C ALA A 82 2.79 -25.24 -6.32
N CYS A 83 3.24 -26.07 -5.39
CA CYS A 83 2.90 -25.94 -3.97
C CYS A 83 4.14 -26.29 -3.14
N ALA A 84 4.22 -25.71 -1.94
CA ALA A 84 5.23 -26.02 -0.95
C ALA A 84 4.57 -26.62 0.29
N THR A 85 5.31 -27.49 0.98
CA THR A 85 4.89 -28.01 2.28
C THR A 85 5.19 -27.01 3.39
N PRO A 86 4.53 -27.12 4.56
CA PRO A 86 4.87 -26.32 5.73
C PRO A 86 6.36 -26.38 6.10
N ASP A 87 6.97 -27.57 6.01
CA ASP A 87 8.39 -27.76 6.34
C ASP A 87 9.30 -27.05 5.34
N GLU A 88 9.01 -27.13 4.05
CA GLU A 88 9.79 -26.43 3.01
C GLU A 88 9.77 -24.90 3.20
N ILE A 89 8.59 -24.33 3.55
CA ILE A 89 8.48 -22.88 3.84
C ILE A 89 9.27 -22.52 5.10
N CYS A 90 9.20 -23.35 6.14
CA CYS A 90 9.94 -23.14 7.38
C CYS A 90 11.46 -23.16 7.14
N GLU A 91 11.96 -24.22 6.49
CA GLU A 91 13.38 -24.37 6.16
C GLU A 91 13.90 -23.21 5.34
N LEU A 92 13.16 -22.79 4.30
CA LEU A 92 13.52 -21.67 3.46
C LEU A 92 13.57 -20.36 4.25
N THR A 93 12.55 -20.11 5.07
CA THR A 93 12.47 -18.90 5.91
C THR A 93 13.67 -18.82 6.87
N ILE A 94 13.99 -19.92 7.56
CA ILE A 94 15.08 -19.98 8.52
C ILE A 94 16.44 -19.87 7.81
N ALA A 95 16.61 -20.50 6.64
CA ALA A 95 17.83 -20.40 5.85
C ALA A 95 18.11 -18.96 5.40
N PHE A 96 17.08 -18.24 4.95
CA PHE A 96 17.19 -16.84 4.52
C PHE A 96 17.42 -15.90 5.71
N TYR A 97 16.75 -16.16 6.83
CA TYR A 97 16.96 -15.40 8.05
C TYR A 97 18.38 -15.54 8.61
N LYS A 98 18.90 -16.78 8.69
CA LYS A 98 20.28 -17.05 9.15
C LYS A 98 21.34 -16.40 8.26
N ARG A 99 21.05 -16.23 6.95
CA ARG A 99 21.92 -15.52 6.01
C ARG A 99 21.72 -14.01 6.01
N ASN A 100 20.87 -13.49 6.87
CA ASN A 100 20.56 -12.08 7.00
C ASN A 100 19.97 -11.45 5.71
N TYR A 101 19.26 -12.24 4.90
CA TYR A 101 18.56 -11.75 3.70
C TYR A 101 17.20 -11.15 4.03
N ILE A 102 16.56 -11.65 5.09
CA ILE A 102 15.21 -11.26 5.51
C ILE A 102 15.14 -11.10 7.03
N GLU A 103 14.18 -10.28 7.46
CA GLU A 103 13.80 -10.12 8.88
C GLU A 103 12.48 -10.82 9.20
N GLY A 104 11.75 -11.28 8.19
CA GLY A 104 10.45 -11.91 8.39
C GLY A 104 9.89 -12.61 7.15
N LEU A 105 8.68 -13.12 7.33
CA LEU A 105 7.92 -13.87 6.33
C LEU A 105 6.61 -13.16 6.01
N PHE A 106 6.29 -13.01 4.73
CA PHE A 106 4.94 -12.74 4.24
C PHE A 106 4.43 -14.00 3.51
N LEU A 107 3.55 -14.73 4.19
CA LEU A 107 2.97 -15.98 3.67
C LEU A 107 1.55 -15.74 3.16
N SER A 108 1.33 -16.06 1.91
CA SER A 108 0.01 -16.13 1.27
C SER A 108 -0.21 -17.50 0.62
N SER A 109 -1.39 -17.73 0.09
CA SER A 109 -1.71 -18.90 -0.71
C SER A 109 -2.88 -18.61 -1.64
N ALA A 110 -2.92 -19.30 -2.78
CA ALA A 110 -4.17 -19.59 -3.48
C ALA A 110 -5.00 -20.56 -2.62
N VAL A 111 -6.30 -20.68 -2.91
CA VAL A 111 -7.18 -21.67 -2.22
C VAL A 111 -6.97 -23.02 -2.87
N ASP A 112 -6.15 -23.85 -2.26
CA ASP A 112 -5.74 -25.17 -2.77
C ASP A 112 -6.57 -26.26 -2.11
N GLY A 113 -7.49 -26.85 -2.87
CA GLY A 113 -8.47 -27.81 -2.39
C GLY A 113 -9.65 -27.15 -1.69
N SER A 114 -9.50 -26.77 -0.42
CA SER A 114 -10.53 -26.04 0.34
C SER A 114 -9.95 -24.86 1.11
N PRO A 115 -10.79 -23.89 1.52
CA PRO A 115 -10.35 -22.82 2.40
C PRO A 115 -9.72 -23.31 3.70
N ASP A 116 -10.33 -24.32 4.34
CA ASP A 116 -9.88 -24.87 5.62
C ASP A 116 -8.56 -25.61 5.48
N SER A 117 -8.44 -26.54 4.52
CA SER A 117 -7.18 -27.27 4.30
C SER A 117 -6.02 -26.33 3.95
N THR A 118 -6.29 -25.24 3.22
CA THR A 118 -5.29 -24.22 2.92
C THR A 118 -4.88 -23.48 4.18
N MET A 119 -5.86 -23.05 4.98
CA MET A 119 -5.59 -22.31 6.22
C MET A 119 -4.91 -23.17 7.27
N GLU A 120 -5.24 -24.46 7.35
CA GLU A 120 -4.56 -25.43 8.23
C GLU A 120 -3.08 -25.56 7.92
N ARG A 121 -2.71 -25.73 6.65
CA ARG A 121 -1.29 -25.79 6.23
C ARG A 121 -0.55 -24.50 6.53
N MET A 122 -1.19 -23.35 6.32
CA MET A 122 -0.62 -22.04 6.65
C MET A 122 -0.46 -21.87 8.17
N LEU A 123 -1.44 -22.31 8.96
CA LEU A 123 -1.38 -22.33 10.42
C LEU A 123 -0.26 -23.24 10.93
N GLU A 124 -0.14 -24.45 10.39
CA GLU A 124 0.94 -25.37 10.71
C GLU A 124 2.31 -24.73 10.49
N THR A 125 2.48 -24.06 9.35
CA THR A 125 3.73 -23.33 9.04
C THR A 125 4.08 -22.32 10.10
N VAL A 126 3.15 -21.43 10.50
CA VAL A 126 3.43 -20.40 11.49
C VAL A 126 3.63 -20.96 12.89
N ILE A 127 2.93 -22.06 13.24
CA ILE A 127 3.16 -22.79 14.50
C ILE A 127 4.57 -23.38 14.51
N LYS A 128 4.98 -24.10 13.46
CA LYS A 128 6.32 -24.69 13.35
C LYS A 128 7.40 -23.61 13.46
N LEU A 129 7.27 -22.50 12.73
CA LEU A 129 8.21 -21.38 12.84
C LEU A 129 8.34 -20.90 14.28
N ARG A 130 7.22 -20.70 15.00
CA ARG A 130 7.23 -20.17 16.37
C ARG A 130 7.66 -21.19 17.42
N LYS A 131 7.24 -22.45 17.30
CA LYS A 131 7.39 -23.45 18.36
C LYS A 131 8.57 -24.40 18.13
N VAL A 132 8.85 -24.79 16.88
CA VAL A 132 9.93 -25.72 16.56
C VAL A 132 11.22 -24.96 16.27
N TYR A 133 11.14 -23.93 15.41
CA TYR A 133 12.32 -23.17 15.01
C TYR A 133 12.61 -21.96 15.93
N ASN A 134 11.77 -21.66 16.92
CA ASN A 134 11.87 -20.50 17.80
C ASN A 134 12.07 -19.18 17.04
N PHE A 135 11.45 -19.07 15.87
CA PHE A 135 11.56 -17.89 15.01
C PHE A 135 10.79 -16.71 15.61
N ASN A 136 11.51 -15.66 16.00
CA ASN A 136 10.95 -14.42 16.56
C ASN A 136 10.80 -13.30 15.54
N GLY A 137 11.22 -13.51 14.28
CA GLY A 137 11.06 -12.54 13.20
C GLY A 137 9.60 -12.22 12.90
N TYR A 138 9.38 -11.18 12.11
CA TYR A 138 8.05 -10.73 11.74
C TYR A 138 7.33 -11.74 10.82
N ILE A 139 6.06 -12.02 11.12
CA ILE A 139 5.20 -12.86 10.28
C ILE A 139 3.94 -12.11 9.89
N HIS A 140 3.78 -11.87 8.59
CA HIS A 140 2.54 -11.41 7.99
C HIS A 140 1.86 -12.60 7.30
N LEU A 141 0.65 -12.91 7.72
CA LEU A 141 -0.14 -14.02 7.18
C LEU A 141 -1.35 -13.46 6.43
N LYS A 142 -1.54 -13.88 5.18
CA LYS A 142 -2.74 -13.57 4.43
C LYS A 142 -3.81 -14.61 4.76
N GLY A 143 -4.91 -14.17 5.37
CA GLY A 143 -6.02 -15.05 5.72
C GLY A 143 -6.79 -15.54 4.48
N ILE A 144 -7.33 -16.73 4.57
CA ILE A 144 -8.10 -17.36 3.50
C ILE A 144 -9.60 -17.05 3.72
N PRO A 145 -10.28 -16.37 2.77
CA PRO A 145 -11.72 -16.16 2.86
C PRO A 145 -12.49 -17.48 2.95
N LYS A 146 -13.54 -17.53 3.79
CA LYS A 146 -14.34 -18.72 4.09
C LYS A 146 -13.64 -19.82 4.89
N ALA A 147 -12.40 -19.63 5.32
CA ALA A 147 -11.78 -20.58 6.25
C ALA A 147 -12.45 -20.54 7.63
N ASP A 148 -12.38 -21.68 8.32
CA ASP A 148 -12.95 -21.82 9.65
C ASP A 148 -12.44 -20.74 10.61
N ARG A 149 -13.36 -20.26 11.44
CA ARG A 149 -13.11 -19.19 12.41
C ARG A 149 -12.02 -19.57 13.42
N GLN A 150 -12.02 -20.79 13.91
CA GLN A 150 -11.06 -21.24 14.92
C GLN A 150 -9.65 -21.31 14.34
N LEU A 151 -9.52 -21.80 13.10
CA LEU A 151 -8.24 -21.81 12.38
C LEU A 151 -7.69 -20.38 12.23
N THR A 152 -8.54 -19.46 11.78
CA THR A 152 -8.19 -18.06 11.61
C THR A 152 -7.78 -17.42 12.94
N PHE A 153 -8.52 -17.66 14.01
CA PHE A 153 -8.23 -17.12 15.33
C PHE A 153 -6.94 -17.69 15.93
N ARG A 154 -6.70 -18.99 15.76
CA ARG A 154 -5.44 -19.63 16.17
C ARG A 154 -4.24 -19.06 15.40
N ALA A 155 -4.38 -18.84 14.09
CA ALA A 155 -3.32 -18.23 13.29
C ALA A 155 -2.95 -16.83 13.76
N ALA A 156 -3.94 -16.05 14.20
CA ALA A 156 -3.75 -14.70 14.75
C ALA A 156 -2.87 -14.67 16.03
N GLN A 157 -2.79 -15.78 16.76
CA GLN A 157 -1.91 -15.88 17.94
C GLN A 157 -0.43 -16.06 17.57
N TYR A 158 -0.13 -16.54 16.36
CA TYR A 158 1.24 -16.80 15.91
C TYR A 158 1.74 -15.78 14.88
N ALA A 159 0.84 -15.07 14.21
CA ALA A 159 1.18 -14.00 13.27
C ALA A 159 1.32 -12.64 13.96
N ASP A 160 2.17 -11.78 13.42
CA ASP A 160 2.23 -10.37 13.83
C ASP A 160 1.15 -9.55 13.16
N ARG A 161 0.86 -9.82 11.91
CA ARG A 161 -0.17 -9.19 11.11
C ARG A 161 -0.95 -10.22 10.31
N MET A 162 -2.25 -9.97 10.17
CA MET A 162 -3.07 -10.66 9.19
C MET A 162 -3.71 -9.68 8.23
N SER A 163 -3.93 -10.13 7.00
CA SER A 163 -4.68 -9.38 6.00
C SER A 163 -5.71 -10.25 5.31
N PHE A 164 -6.89 -9.70 5.11
CA PHE A 164 -7.92 -10.23 4.23
C PHE A 164 -8.19 -9.21 3.15
N ASN A 165 -8.02 -9.57 1.90
CA ASN A 165 -8.21 -8.64 0.82
C ASN A 165 -9.70 -8.47 0.50
N VAL A 166 -10.17 -7.22 0.56
CA VAL A 166 -11.53 -6.86 0.11
C VAL A 166 -11.65 -6.98 -1.40
N GLU A 167 -10.54 -6.87 -2.11
CA GLU A 167 -10.35 -6.95 -3.56
C GLU A 167 -11.06 -5.82 -4.31
N LEU A 168 -12.39 -5.74 -4.24
CA LEU A 168 -13.20 -4.79 -5.00
C LEU A 168 -14.09 -3.96 -4.07
N PRO A 169 -14.38 -2.69 -4.43
CA PRO A 169 -15.08 -1.76 -3.55
C PRO A 169 -16.55 -2.14 -3.28
N SER A 170 -17.26 -2.72 -4.27
CA SER A 170 -18.66 -3.07 -4.16
C SER A 170 -18.91 -4.57 -4.10
N GLU A 171 -20.04 -4.97 -3.54
CA GLU A 171 -20.47 -6.38 -3.56
C GLU A 171 -20.88 -6.82 -4.97
N HIS A 172 -21.45 -5.91 -5.75
CA HIS A 172 -21.81 -6.17 -7.14
C HIS A 172 -20.58 -6.56 -7.96
N SER A 173 -19.54 -5.73 -7.93
CA SER A 173 -18.30 -6.00 -8.64
C SER A 173 -17.61 -7.27 -8.14
N LEU A 174 -17.67 -7.53 -6.83
CA LEU A 174 -17.11 -8.76 -6.25
C LEU A 174 -17.84 -10.01 -6.76
N LYS A 175 -19.18 -10.01 -6.79
CA LYS A 175 -19.98 -11.12 -7.34
C LYS A 175 -19.69 -11.35 -8.82
N LEU A 176 -19.52 -10.27 -9.58
CA LEU A 176 -19.25 -10.35 -11.01
C LEU A 176 -17.85 -10.89 -11.33
N LEU A 177 -16.83 -10.39 -10.65
CA LEU A 177 -15.43 -10.66 -10.97
C LEU A 177 -14.77 -11.76 -10.10
N ALA A 178 -15.39 -12.11 -8.98
CA ALA A 178 -14.90 -13.15 -8.05
C ALA A 178 -16.07 -13.92 -7.44
N PRO A 179 -16.83 -14.71 -8.22
CA PRO A 179 -18.12 -15.28 -7.80
C PRO A 179 -18.05 -16.22 -6.59
N GLN A 180 -16.89 -16.81 -6.30
CA GLN A 180 -16.70 -17.64 -5.13
C GLN A 180 -16.45 -16.84 -3.84
N LYS A 181 -16.25 -15.53 -3.94
CA LYS A 181 -16.08 -14.63 -2.78
C LYS A 181 -17.35 -13.83 -2.52
N SER A 182 -17.63 -13.55 -1.26
CA SER A 182 -18.66 -12.60 -0.86
C SER A 182 -18.05 -11.56 0.06
N LYS A 183 -18.66 -10.38 0.14
CA LYS A 183 -18.21 -9.32 1.05
C LYS A 183 -18.19 -9.83 2.50
N GLU A 184 -19.17 -10.63 2.87
CA GLU A 184 -19.25 -11.24 4.20
C GLU A 184 -18.09 -12.18 4.47
N SER A 185 -17.71 -13.03 3.49
CA SER A 185 -16.61 -14.01 3.66
C SER A 185 -15.26 -13.34 3.92
N VAL A 186 -15.11 -12.06 3.57
CA VAL A 186 -13.91 -11.26 3.82
C VAL A 186 -14.05 -10.41 5.08
N LEU A 187 -15.19 -9.76 5.27
CA LEU A 187 -15.39 -8.81 6.38
C LEU A 187 -15.67 -9.50 7.72
N LEU A 188 -16.29 -10.70 7.71
CA LEU A 188 -16.58 -11.44 8.93
C LEU A 188 -15.29 -11.79 9.71
N PRO A 189 -14.29 -12.47 9.12
CA PRO A 189 -13.05 -12.75 9.84
C PRO A 189 -12.33 -11.48 10.32
N MET A 190 -12.36 -10.40 9.55
CA MET A 190 -11.77 -9.12 9.97
C MET A 190 -12.46 -8.53 11.20
N ARG A 191 -13.81 -8.61 11.25
CA ARG A 191 -14.62 -8.16 12.39
C ARG A 191 -14.31 -8.99 13.64
N GLU A 192 -14.23 -10.30 13.50
CA GLU A 192 -13.97 -11.23 14.59
C GLU A 192 -12.56 -11.06 15.17
N LEU A 193 -11.55 -10.89 14.32
CA LEU A 193 -10.19 -10.58 14.76
C LEU A 193 -10.11 -9.23 15.46
N ALA A 194 -10.84 -8.22 14.99
CA ALA A 194 -10.91 -6.93 15.67
C ALA A 194 -11.59 -7.03 17.04
N ALA A 195 -12.67 -7.81 17.15
CA ALA A 195 -13.35 -8.07 18.41
C ALA A 195 -12.46 -8.86 19.38
N GLY A 196 -11.81 -9.92 18.93
CA GLY A 196 -10.85 -10.71 19.73
C GLY A 196 -9.70 -9.86 20.27
N LYS A 197 -9.16 -8.97 19.42
CA LYS A 197 -8.09 -8.05 19.86
C LYS A 197 -8.57 -7.05 20.91
N ARG A 198 -9.80 -6.54 20.81
CA ARG A 198 -10.39 -5.66 21.84
C ARG A 198 -10.62 -6.41 23.14
N ALA A 199 -11.24 -7.58 23.08
CA ALA A 199 -11.48 -8.41 24.28
C ALA A 199 -10.17 -8.72 25.04
N LEU A 200 -9.11 -9.10 24.32
CA LEU A 200 -7.80 -9.34 24.93
C LEU A 200 -7.14 -8.06 25.47
N ALA A 201 -7.43 -6.88 24.91
CA ALA A 201 -6.94 -5.62 25.46
C ALA A 201 -7.60 -5.28 26.81
N GLU A 202 -8.89 -5.58 26.95
CA GLU A 202 -9.70 -5.33 28.14
C GLU A 202 -9.44 -6.37 29.26
N GLU A 203 -8.91 -7.53 28.93
CA GLU A 203 -8.57 -8.57 29.89
C GLU A 203 -7.53 -8.07 30.88
N LYS A 204 -7.78 -8.27 32.19
CA LYS A 204 -6.89 -7.82 33.30
C LYS A 204 -5.71 -8.76 33.57
N SER A 205 -5.63 -9.90 32.88
CA SER A 205 -4.56 -10.87 33.05
C SER A 205 -3.18 -10.29 32.72
N LYS A 206 -2.18 -10.55 33.59
CA LYS A 206 -0.78 -10.18 33.36
C LYS A 206 -0.13 -11.00 32.22
N LYS A 207 -0.66 -12.18 31.89
CA LYS A 207 -0.17 -13.09 30.86
C LYS A 207 -1.14 -13.14 29.68
N LYS A 208 -1.25 -12.04 28.94
CA LYS A 208 -2.08 -12.00 27.72
C LYS A 208 -1.40 -12.77 26.60
N PRO A 209 -2.13 -13.60 25.85
CA PRO A 209 -1.60 -14.24 24.66
C PRO A 209 -1.25 -13.16 23.62
N ARG A 210 -0.20 -13.42 22.84
CA ARG A 210 0.13 -12.60 21.67
C ARG A 210 -1.02 -12.70 20.68
N PHE A 211 -1.48 -11.58 20.14
CA PHE A 211 -2.57 -11.55 19.18
C PHE A 211 -2.42 -10.36 18.24
N LEU A 212 -1.99 -10.60 17.01
CA LEU A 212 -1.81 -9.60 15.96
C LEU A 212 -1.23 -8.26 16.48
N PRO A 213 -0.03 -8.22 17.05
CA PRO A 213 0.53 -6.98 17.59
C PRO A 213 0.63 -5.88 16.53
N ALA A 214 0.93 -6.20 15.28
CA ALA A 214 0.96 -5.27 14.16
C ALA A 214 -0.42 -5.06 13.49
N GLY A 215 -1.48 -5.71 13.99
CA GLY A 215 -2.86 -5.49 13.57
C GLY A 215 -3.24 -6.11 12.25
N GLN A 216 -4.31 -5.57 11.66
CA GLN A 216 -4.87 -6.02 10.40
C GLN A 216 -4.68 -5.00 9.28
N THR A 217 -4.63 -5.48 8.06
CA THR A 217 -4.62 -4.68 6.83
C THR A 217 -5.53 -5.32 5.78
N THR A 218 -5.82 -4.58 4.72
CA THR A 218 -6.55 -5.08 3.56
C THR A 218 -5.98 -4.49 2.28
N GLN A 219 -6.40 -5.01 1.14
CA GLN A 219 -6.04 -4.53 -0.19
C GLN A 219 -7.29 -4.44 -1.05
N MET A 220 -7.34 -3.40 -1.90
CA MET A 220 -8.32 -3.22 -2.96
C MET A 220 -7.61 -3.03 -4.30
N ILE A 221 -8.20 -3.59 -5.35
CA ILE A 221 -7.81 -3.38 -6.73
C ILE A 221 -8.57 -2.15 -7.23
N VAL A 222 -7.85 -1.19 -7.81
CA VAL A 222 -8.40 0.06 -8.30
C VAL A 222 -8.48 0.03 -9.80
N GLY A 223 -9.67 0.30 -10.34
CA GLY A 223 -9.88 0.38 -11.79
C GLY A 223 -10.07 -0.96 -12.50
N ALA A 224 -10.24 -2.08 -11.79
CA ALA A 224 -10.76 -3.33 -12.36
C ALA A 224 -12.29 -3.30 -12.51
N SER A 225 -12.94 -2.38 -11.84
CA SER A 225 -14.39 -2.19 -11.76
C SER A 225 -14.71 -0.69 -11.74
N PRO A 226 -15.98 -0.30 -12.00
CA PRO A 226 -16.33 1.09 -12.33
C PRO A 226 -16.38 2.05 -11.14
N GLU A 227 -16.20 1.58 -9.91
CA GLU A 227 -16.37 2.41 -8.73
C GLU A 227 -15.41 3.61 -8.72
N ALA A 228 -15.97 4.76 -8.35
CA ALA A 228 -15.25 6.02 -8.21
C ALA A 228 -14.37 6.06 -6.94
N ASP A 229 -13.39 6.94 -6.93
CA ASP A 229 -12.46 7.08 -5.80
C ASP A 229 -13.17 7.51 -4.50
N GLY A 230 -14.23 8.32 -4.60
CA GLY A 230 -15.04 8.68 -3.46
C GLY A 230 -15.70 7.48 -2.76
N GLN A 231 -16.18 6.48 -3.52
CA GLN A 231 -16.70 5.22 -2.97
C GLN A 231 -15.59 4.40 -2.30
N ILE A 232 -14.42 4.33 -2.91
CA ILE A 232 -13.24 3.64 -2.38
C ILE A 232 -12.82 4.27 -1.03
N LEU A 233 -12.79 5.59 -0.96
CA LEU A 233 -12.42 6.33 0.26
C LEU A 233 -13.44 6.15 1.39
N ARG A 234 -14.75 6.19 1.09
CA ARG A 234 -15.82 5.91 2.08
C ARG A 234 -15.70 4.50 2.64
N LEU A 235 -15.49 3.51 1.78
CA LEU A 235 -15.27 2.13 2.21
C LEU A 235 -14.03 2.04 3.10
N SER A 236 -12.91 2.66 2.70
CA SER A 236 -11.67 2.67 3.47
C SER A 236 -11.86 3.30 4.86
N GLN A 237 -12.54 4.45 4.94
CA GLN A 237 -12.86 5.12 6.20
C GLN A 237 -13.75 4.25 7.10
N ALA A 238 -14.77 3.60 6.54
CA ALA A 238 -15.63 2.69 7.28
C ALA A 238 -14.85 1.50 7.84
N MET A 239 -13.90 0.96 7.07
CA MET A 239 -13.06 -0.16 7.50
C MET A 239 -12.09 0.25 8.60
N TYR A 240 -11.49 1.45 8.55
CA TYR A 240 -10.67 1.98 9.64
C TYR A 240 -11.47 2.10 10.94
N ARG A 241 -12.68 2.63 10.87
CA ARG A 241 -13.56 2.82 12.04
C ARG A 241 -14.06 1.49 12.62
N LYS A 242 -14.52 0.56 11.76
CA LYS A 242 -15.17 -0.69 12.21
C LYS A 242 -14.19 -1.77 12.62
N PHE A 243 -13.06 -1.92 11.90
CA PHE A 243 -12.13 -3.05 12.08
C PHE A 243 -10.78 -2.64 12.65
N SER A 244 -10.58 -1.36 12.98
CA SER A 244 -9.31 -0.84 13.50
C SER A 244 -8.12 -1.22 12.62
N LEU A 245 -8.30 -1.16 11.30
CA LEU A 245 -7.25 -1.48 10.34
C LEU A 245 -6.05 -0.55 10.51
N LYS A 246 -4.88 -1.08 10.23
CA LYS A 246 -3.65 -0.27 10.20
C LYS A 246 -3.45 0.41 8.85
N ARG A 247 -3.86 -0.24 7.77
CA ARG A 247 -3.76 0.31 6.41
C ARG A 247 -4.70 -0.40 5.44
N VAL A 248 -5.23 0.35 4.50
CA VAL A 248 -5.80 -0.14 3.25
C VAL A 248 -4.73 0.02 2.18
N TYR A 249 -4.44 -1.04 1.43
CA TYR A 249 -3.55 -0.99 0.28
C TYR A 249 -4.37 -0.87 -0.99
N PHE A 250 -3.96 0.01 -1.88
CA PHE A 250 -4.51 0.16 -3.20
C PHE A 250 -3.57 -0.45 -4.23
N SER A 251 -4.13 -1.09 -5.23
CA SER A 251 -3.38 -1.67 -6.34
C SER A 251 -4.04 -1.27 -7.64
N ALA A 252 -3.36 -0.48 -8.44
CA ALA A 252 -3.82 -0.20 -9.79
C ALA A 252 -3.99 -1.51 -10.56
N TYR A 253 -5.15 -1.68 -11.19
CA TYR A 253 -5.42 -2.84 -12.03
C TYR A 253 -4.48 -2.88 -13.23
N ILE A 254 -3.87 -4.04 -13.45
CA ILE A 254 -3.05 -4.34 -14.62
C ILE A 254 -3.75 -5.48 -15.38
N PRO A 255 -4.01 -5.33 -16.68
CA PRO A 255 -4.72 -6.31 -17.49
C PRO A 255 -3.82 -7.52 -17.82
N VAL A 256 -3.55 -8.36 -16.83
CA VAL A 256 -2.81 -9.63 -16.99
C VAL A 256 -3.68 -10.74 -17.56
N VAL A 257 -4.99 -10.55 -17.55
CA VAL A 257 -6.00 -11.47 -18.09
C VAL A 257 -6.91 -10.69 -19.02
N LYS A 258 -7.10 -11.20 -20.23
CA LYS A 258 -8.11 -10.65 -21.17
C LYS A 258 -9.47 -11.29 -20.88
N HIS A 259 -10.45 -10.47 -20.53
CA HIS A 259 -11.83 -10.90 -20.30
C HIS A 259 -12.79 -9.74 -20.56
N SER A 260 -13.95 -10.01 -21.16
CA SER A 260 -14.95 -8.98 -21.54
C SER A 260 -15.48 -8.13 -20.40
N LEU A 261 -15.43 -8.64 -19.16
CA LEU A 261 -15.84 -7.94 -17.93
C LEU A 261 -14.72 -7.13 -17.28
N LEU A 262 -13.51 -7.17 -17.82
CA LEU A 262 -12.35 -6.46 -17.29
C LEU A 262 -11.88 -5.39 -18.26
N PRO A 263 -11.40 -4.25 -17.79
CA PRO A 263 -10.83 -3.22 -18.64
C PRO A 263 -9.59 -3.72 -19.40
N ASP A 264 -9.45 -3.34 -20.66
CA ASP A 264 -8.25 -3.63 -21.45
C ASP A 264 -7.05 -2.73 -21.12
N LYS A 265 -7.28 -1.63 -20.39
CA LYS A 265 -6.27 -0.66 -20.01
C LYS A 265 -5.98 -0.71 -18.51
N THR A 266 -4.74 -0.41 -18.17
CA THR A 266 -4.34 -0.23 -16.76
C THR A 266 -5.07 0.98 -16.16
N ALA A 267 -5.48 0.86 -14.90
CA ALA A 267 -5.75 2.05 -14.08
C ALA A 267 -4.43 2.80 -13.90
N GLY A 268 -4.40 4.09 -14.18
CA GLY A 268 -3.17 4.88 -14.09
C GLY A 268 -2.54 4.79 -12.70
N LEU A 269 -1.22 4.64 -12.62
CA LEU A 269 -0.48 4.66 -11.35
C LEU A 269 -0.73 5.96 -10.57
N LEU A 270 -0.97 7.05 -11.28
CA LEU A 270 -1.28 8.33 -10.67
C LEU A 270 -2.57 8.27 -9.85
N ARG A 271 -3.60 7.53 -10.32
CA ARG A 271 -4.84 7.29 -9.57
C ARG A 271 -4.56 6.53 -8.27
N GLU A 272 -3.75 5.46 -8.33
CA GLU A 272 -3.30 4.73 -7.14
C GLU A 272 -2.58 5.66 -6.16
N HIS A 273 -1.65 6.47 -6.68
CA HIS A 273 -0.89 7.43 -5.87
C HIS A 273 -1.82 8.46 -5.20
N ARG A 274 -2.79 9.02 -5.94
CA ARG A 274 -3.78 9.95 -5.37
C ARG A 274 -4.62 9.31 -4.27
N LEU A 275 -5.01 8.05 -4.42
CA LEU A 275 -5.71 7.31 -3.37
C LEU A 275 -4.84 7.10 -2.12
N TYR A 276 -3.55 6.81 -2.25
CA TYR A 276 -2.66 6.77 -1.10
C TYR A 276 -2.49 8.13 -0.41
N GLN A 277 -2.44 9.21 -1.17
CA GLN A 277 -2.41 10.57 -0.61
C GLN A 277 -3.71 10.87 0.15
N ALA A 278 -4.86 10.53 -0.41
CA ALA A 278 -6.16 10.70 0.23
C ALA A 278 -6.31 9.82 1.49
N ASP A 279 -5.87 8.57 1.44
CA ASP A 279 -5.80 7.68 2.61
C ASP A 279 -4.97 8.28 3.76
N TRP A 280 -3.88 8.96 3.42
CA TRP A 280 -3.06 9.67 4.40
C TRP A 280 -3.81 10.81 5.06
N LEU A 281 -4.61 11.57 4.31
CA LEU A 281 -5.48 12.62 4.85
C LEU A 281 -6.52 12.06 5.81
N LEU A 282 -7.17 10.94 5.45
CA LEU A 282 -8.13 10.25 6.31
C LEU A 282 -7.53 9.83 7.65
N ARG A 283 -6.31 9.27 7.62
CA ARG A 283 -5.71 8.67 8.81
C ARG A 283 -5.01 9.64 9.73
N PHE A 284 -4.45 10.72 9.21
CA PHE A 284 -3.53 11.56 9.98
C PHE A 284 -3.87 13.05 9.99
N TYR A 285 -4.75 13.51 9.10
CA TYR A 285 -5.07 14.94 8.99
C TYR A 285 -6.49 15.28 9.44
N GLY A 286 -7.28 14.26 9.81
CA GLY A 286 -8.64 14.47 10.28
C GLY A 286 -9.64 14.84 9.18
N PHE A 287 -9.32 14.52 7.92
CA PHE A 287 -10.29 14.65 6.82
C PHE A 287 -11.29 13.49 6.86
N SER A 288 -12.51 13.74 6.41
CA SER A 288 -13.46 12.68 6.07
C SER A 288 -13.40 12.33 4.58
N ALA A 289 -13.92 11.17 4.21
CA ALA A 289 -13.97 10.77 2.81
C ALA A 289 -14.84 11.71 1.98
N GLU A 290 -15.91 12.23 2.57
CA GLU A 290 -16.85 13.18 1.98
C GLU A 290 -16.20 14.52 1.70
N GLU A 291 -15.30 15.00 2.58
CA GLU A 291 -14.52 16.22 2.35
C GLU A 291 -13.56 16.08 1.18
N ILE A 292 -13.00 14.90 0.99
CA ILE A 292 -11.96 14.65 -0.04
C ILE A 292 -12.59 14.52 -1.43
N ALA A 293 -13.65 13.71 -1.57
CA ALA A 293 -14.32 13.48 -2.85
C ALA A 293 -15.80 13.13 -2.67
N GLY A 294 -16.67 13.60 -3.56
CA GLY A 294 -18.04 13.15 -3.69
C GLY A 294 -18.14 11.65 -3.99
N GLU A 295 -19.29 11.02 -3.74
CA GLU A 295 -19.43 9.57 -3.86
C GLU A 295 -19.13 9.04 -5.27
N GLY A 296 -19.62 9.72 -6.29
CA GLY A 296 -19.40 9.38 -7.70
C GLY A 296 -18.16 10.03 -8.33
N GLU A 297 -17.32 10.70 -7.55
CA GLU A 297 -16.19 11.47 -8.06
C GLU A 297 -14.87 10.70 -7.97
N ASN A 298 -14.03 10.91 -8.98
CA ASN A 298 -12.63 10.52 -8.96
C ASN A 298 -11.76 11.68 -8.47
N LEU A 299 -10.64 11.34 -7.86
CA LEU A 299 -9.63 12.32 -7.44
C LEU A 299 -9.00 12.98 -8.68
N PRO A 300 -8.81 14.31 -8.67
CA PRO A 300 -8.10 14.98 -9.75
C PRO A 300 -6.66 14.46 -9.89
N GLU A 301 -6.24 14.24 -11.12
CA GLU A 301 -4.85 13.85 -11.39
C GLU A 301 -3.87 15.02 -11.31
N GLU A 302 -4.34 16.25 -11.59
CA GLU A 302 -3.53 17.46 -11.67
C GLU A 302 -3.01 17.94 -10.32
N TYR A 303 -3.79 17.72 -9.25
CA TYR A 303 -3.48 18.17 -7.90
C TYR A 303 -3.47 17.00 -6.92
N ASP A 304 -2.66 17.11 -5.87
CA ASP A 304 -2.85 16.20 -4.74
C ASP A 304 -4.20 16.46 -4.04
N PRO A 305 -4.79 15.45 -3.35
CA PRO A 305 -6.13 15.57 -2.78
C PRO A 305 -6.30 16.71 -1.77
N LYS A 306 -5.24 17.07 -1.05
CA LYS A 306 -5.26 18.20 -0.10
C LYS A 306 -5.30 19.54 -0.84
N CYS A 307 -4.52 19.67 -1.89
CA CYS A 307 -4.52 20.83 -2.75
C CYS A 307 -5.87 20.98 -3.47
N ALA A 308 -6.40 19.88 -4.01
CA ALA A 308 -7.71 19.86 -4.65
C ALA A 308 -8.82 20.29 -3.69
N TRP A 309 -8.78 19.83 -2.43
CA TRP A 309 -9.72 20.27 -1.41
C TRP A 309 -9.61 21.77 -1.15
N ALA A 310 -8.39 22.29 -0.93
CA ALA A 310 -8.18 23.70 -0.65
C ALA A 310 -8.64 24.62 -1.80
N LEU A 311 -8.44 24.17 -3.06
CA LEU A 311 -8.92 24.90 -4.24
C LEU A 311 -10.44 24.91 -4.40
N ARG A 312 -11.14 23.94 -3.81
CA ARG A 312 -12.62 23.92 -3.75
C ARG A 312 -13.18 24.77 -2.59
N HIS A 313 -12.33 25.14 -1.65
CA HIS A 313 -12.68 25.87 -0.43
C HIS A 313 -11.83 27.14 -0.26
N MET A 314 -11.62 27.87 -1.38
CA MET A 314 -10.83 29.11 -1.34
C MET A 314 -11.43 30.19 -0.42
N GLU A 315 -12.72 30.12 -0.12
CA GLU A 315 -13.41 30.99 0.83
C GLU A 315 -12.89 30.87 2.28
N LEU A 316 -12.22 29.77 2.61
CA LEU A 316 -11.60 29.55 3.93
C LEU A 316 -10.19 30.12 4.02
N PHE A 317 -9.62 30.60 2.90
CA PHE A 317 -8.25 31.05 2.80
C PHE A 317 -8.16 32.54 2.39
N PRO A 318 -7.06 33.22 2.74
CA PRO A 318 -5.90 32.75 3.51
C PRO A 318 -6.16 32.69 5.02
N VAL A 319 -5.50 31.73 5.71
CA VAL A 319 -5.56 31.61 7.17
C VAL A 319 -4.35 32.23 7.85
N GLU A 320 -4.56 32.97 8.95
CA GLU A 320 -3.47 33.55 9.74
C GLU A 320 -2.78 32.47 10.60
N ILE A 321 -1.50 32.20 10.31
CA ILE A 321 -0.70 31.14 10.95
C ILE A 321 -0.65 31.28 12.47
N ASN A 322 -0.56 32.52 12.95
CA ASN A 322 -0.43 32.79 14.38
C ASN A 322 -1.75 32.59 15.17
N ARG A 323 -2.88 32.41 14.48
CA ARG A 323 -4.22 32.30 15.11
C ARG A 323 -4.95 31.01 14.73
N ALA A 324 -4.74 30.49 13.51
CA ALA A 324 -5.49 29.36 12.97
C ALA A 324 -5.47 28.13 13.90
N PRO A 325 -6.60 27.44 14.12
CA PRO A 325 -6.62 26.20 14.86
C PRO A 325 -5.85 25.10 14.13
N LEU A 326 -5.43 24.03 14.86
CA LEU A 326 -4.65 22.93 14.32
C LEU A 326 -5.33 22.31 13.08
N GLU A 327 -6.63 22.14 13.16
CA GLU A 327 -7.44 21.55 12.08
C GLU A 327 -7.33 22.33 10.78
N MET A 328 -7.37 23.67 10.85
CA MET A 328 -7.20 24.53 9.68
C MET A 328 -5.75 24.51 9.16
N LEU A 329 -4.76 24.49 10.04
CA LEU A 329 -3.36 24.34 9.63
C LEU A 329 -3.13 23.03 8.88
N LEU A 330 -3.75 21.93 9.31
CA LEU A 330 -3.69 20.63 8.64
C LEU A 330 -4.37 20.63 7.26
N ARG A 331 -5.27 21.57 6.99
CA ARG A 331 -5.94 21.73 5.69
C ARG A 331 -5.15 22.57 4.69
N VAL A 332 -4.17 23.36 5.16
CA VAL A 332 -3.33 24.18 4.28
C VAL A 332 -2.39 23.29 3.44
N PRO A 333 -2.42 23.38 2.08
CA PRO A 333 -1.43 22.74 1.22
C PRO A 333 -0.01 23.17 1.62
N GLY A 334 0.92 22.23 1.66
CA GLY A 334 2.31 22.48 2.08
C GLY A 334 2.56 22.47 3.59
N ILE A 335 1.54 22.39 4.44
CA ILE A 335 1.70 22.21 5.89
C ILE A 335 1.40 20.75 6.25
N GLY A 336 2.43 19.99 6.63
CA GLY A 336 2.30 18.63 7.13
C GLY A 336 1.98 18.57 8.63
N THR A 337 1.65 17.39 9.15
CA THR A 337 1.35 17.19 10.59
C THR A 337 2.49 17.71 11.48
N VAL A 338 3.74 17.36 11.17
CA VAL A 338 4.92 17.82 11.93
C VAL A 338 5.04 19.34 11.90
N GLY A 339 4.84 19.96 10.73
CA GLY A 339 4.87 21.43 10.56
C GLY A 339 3.77 22.10 11.39
N ALA A 340 2.53 21.60 11.29
CA ALA A 340 1.39 22.15 12.03
C ALA A 340 1.61 22.10 13.56
N TYR A 341 2.07 20.97 14.10
CA TYR A 341 2.39 20.89 15.53
C TYR A 341 3.54 21.80 15.96
N LYS A 342 4.58 21.97 15.12
CA LYS A 342 5.67 22.93 15.39
C LYS A 342 5.15 24.36 15.42
N ILE A 343 4.28 24.73 14.47
CA ILE A 343 3.65 26.07 14.43
C ILE A 343 2.87 26.29 15.73
N ILE A 344 1.97 25.38 16.11
CA ILE A 344 1.17 25.50 17.35
C ILE A 344 2.05 25.66 18.58
N LYS A 345 3.18 24.96 18.65
CA LYS A 345 4.11 25.07 19.76
C LYS A 345 4.88 26.38 19.77
N ALA A 346 5.44 26.77 18.64
CA ALA A 346 6.33 27.92 18.52
C ALA A 346 5.60 29.27 18.67
N ARG A 347 4.39 29.40 18.11
CA ARG A 347 3.60 30.63 18.21
C ARG A 347 3.17 31.04 19.63
N LYS A 348 3.29 30.11 20.62
CA LYS A 348 3.08 30.42 22.03
C LYS A 348 4.16 31.34 22.60
N PHE A 349 5.34 31.39 21.99
CA PHE A 349 6.49 32.13 22.47
C PHE A 349 6.75 33.38 21.68
N ALA A 350 6.51 33.40 20.37
CA ALA A 350 6.70 34.54 19.49
C ALA A 350 5.80 34.45 18.27
N ALA A 351 5.44 35.59 17.69
CA ALA A 351 4.76 35.63 16.40
C ALA A 351 5.68 35.10 15.30
N LEU A 352 5.13 34.19 14.46
CA LEU A 352 5.87 33.54 13.40
C LEU A 352 5.75 34.30 12.09
N GLY A 353 6.88 34.40 11.38
CA GLY A 353 6.95 34.89 10.03
C GLY A 353 7.23 33.78 9.00
N PHE A 354 7.21 34.10 7.71
CA PHE A 354 7.49 33.15 6.64
C PHE A 354 8.88 32.48 6.75
N GLY A 355 9.89 33.20 7.22
CA GLY A 355 11.23 32.66 7.45
C GLY A 355 11.27 31.55 8.51
N ASP A 356 10.41 31.65 9.53
CA ASP A 356 10.32 30.63 10.59
C ASP A 356 9.63 29.39 10.07
N LEU A 357 8.61 29.53 9.23
CA LEU A 357 7.88 28.42 8.63
C LEU A 357 8.79 27.54 7.76
N ALA A 358 9.74 28.13 7.02
CA ALA A 358 10.71 27.37 6.23
C ALA A 358 11.53 26.41 7.12
N LYS A 359 11.96 26.85 8.32
CA LYS A 359 12.69 26.04 9.30
C LYS A 359 11.82 24.95 9.94
N MET A 360 10.50 25.07 9.83
CA MET A 360 9.52 24.11 10.41
C MET A 360 9.07 23.02 9.46
N ARG A 361 9.71 22.84 8.30
CA ARG A 361 9.34 21.89 7.25
C ARG A 361 7.99 22.22 6.58
N VAL A 362 7.66 23.51 6.44
CA VAL A 362 6.54 23.96 5.64
C VAL A 362 7.01 24.14 4.19
N VAL A 363 6.28 23.56 3.25
CA VAL A 363 6.54 23.74 1.81
C VAL A 363 5.96 25.08 1.38
N LEU A 364 6.74 26.15 1.55
CA LEU A 364 6.30 27.52 1.32
C LEU A 364 5.84 27.80 -0.12
N LYS A 365 6.40 27.11 -1.11
CA LYS A 365 5.95 27.22 -2.51
C LYS A 365 4.44 27.06 -2.62
N ARG A 366 3.86 26.10 -1.90
CA ARG A 366 2.42 25.82 -1.88
C ARG A 366 1.69 26.62 -0.80
N ALA A 367 2.22 26.62 0.43
CA ALA A 367 1.54 27.21 1.59
C ALA A 367 1.29 28.70 1.46
N LYS A 368 2.19 29.48 0.83
CA LYS A 368 2.09 30.94 0.67
C LYS A 368 0.78 31.41 0.03
N HIS A 369 0.14 30.58 -0.80
CA HIS A 369 -1.12 30.90 -1.46
C HIS A 369 -2.35 30.77 -0.56
N PHE A 370 -2.18 30.17 0.62
CA PHE A 370 -3.27 29.82 1.52
C PHE A 370 -3.10 30.37 2.94
N ILE A 371 -2.03 31.14 3.21
CA ILE A 371 -1.72 31.63 4.56
C ILE A 371 -1.33 33.11 4.59
N THR A 372 -1.59 33.72 5.75
CA THR A 372 -0.94 34.98 6.16
C THR A 372 -0.07 34.74 7.40
N CYS A 373 0.95 35.60 7.56
CA CYS A 373 1.82 35.64 8.73
C CYS A 373 1.88 37.06 9.24
N GLY A 374 1.26 37.34 10.39
CA GLY A 374 1.18 38.72 10.93
C GLY A 374 0.48 39.68 9.95
N GLY A 375 -0.55 39.23 9.28
CA GLY A 375 -1.30 39.98 8.27
C GLY A 375 -0.62 40.10 6.89
N LYS A 376 0.61 39.63 6.72
CA LYS A 376 1.30 39.65 5.41
C LYS A 376 0.93 38.45 4.56
N PHE A 377 0.62 38.69 3.29
CA PHE A 377 0.29 37.66 2.29
C PHE A 377 1.29 37.71 1.13
N TYR A 378 1.77 36.54 0.67
CA TYR A 378 2.71 36.41 -0.44
C TYR A 378 2.21 35.42 -1.51
N GLY A 379 0.92 35.11 -1.49
CA GLY A 379 0.28 34.28 -2.48
C GLY A 379 -0.03 35.01 -3.79
N ALA A 380 -0.62 34.28 -4.74
CA ALA A 380 -1.18 34.87 -5.94
C ALA A 380 -2.52 35.55 -5.61
N GLU A 381 -2.84 36.63 -6.33
CA GLU A 381 -3.97 37.51 -6.04
C GLU A 381 -5.34 36.89 -6.34
N ASN A 382 -5.40 35.90 -7.22
CA ASN A 382 -6.65 35.27 -7.60
C ASN A 382 -6.55 33.74 -7.73
N GLU A 383 -7.69 33.09 -7.64
CA GLU A 383 -7.82 31.64 -7.66
C GLU A 383 -7.27 31.01 -8.94
N THR A 384 -7.49 31.64 -10.09
CA THR A 384 -7.00 31.14 -11.39
C THR A 384 -5.48 31.10 -11.43
N ALA A 385 -4.82 32.16 -10.91
CA ALA A 385 -3.37 32.21 -10.81
C ALA A 385 -2.83 31.13 -9.85
N VAL A 386 -3.50 30.91 -8.70
CA VAL A 386 -3.14 29.85 -7.75
C VAL A 386 -3.25 28.48 -8.44
N LYS A 387 -4.36 28.19 -9.13
CA LYS A 387 -4.55 26.93 -9.86
C LYS A 387 -3.46 26.70 -10.91
N THR A 388 -3.14 27.73 -11.70
CA THR A 388 -2.11 27.65 -12.74
C THR A 388 -0.73 27.37 -12.17
N LEU A 389 -0.33 28.10 -11.11
CA LEU A 389 0.98 27.92 -10.47
C LEU A 389 1.13 26.53 -9.86
N LEU A 390 0.10 26.03 -9.17
CA LEU A 390 0.14 24.70 -8.57
C LEU A 390 0.15 23.58 -9.62
N ALA A 391 -0.55 23.77 -10.76
CA ALA A 391 -0.50 22.82 -11.87
C ALA A 391 0.86 22.79 -12.56
N LEU A 392 1.54 23.94 -12.70
CA LEU A 392 2.89 24.03 -13.25
C LEU A 392 3.92 23.35 -12.33
N GLU A 393 3.81 23.52 -11.02
CA GLU A 393 4.66 22.80 -10.05
C GLU A 393 4.50 21.29 -10.15
N ALA A 394 3.28 20.79 -10.24
CA ALA A 394 3.01 19.36 -10.43
C ALA A 394 3.59 18.81 -11.74
N ARG A 395 3.62 19.63 -12.82
CA ARG A 395 4.25 19.27 -14.09
C ARG A 395 5.78 19.30 -14.00
N GLY A 396 6.34 20.28 -13.29
CA GLY A 396 7.79 20.40 -13.05
C GLY A 396 8.35 19.21 -12.30
N GLU A 397 7.67 18.75 -11.25
CA GLU A 397 8.05 17.53 -10.53
C GLU A 397 8.06 16.28 -11.43
N ARG A 398 7.17 16.21 -12.44
CA ARG A 398 7.17 15.14 -13.45
C ARG A 398 8.36 15.27 -14.42
N TYR A 399 8.76 16.47 -14.79
CA TYR A 399 9.89 16.71 -15.71
C TYR A 399 11.24 16.51 -15.03
N GLU A 400 11.41 16.92 -13.77
CA GLU A 400 12.63 16.65 -13.02
C GLU A 400 12.88 15.16 -12.84
N GLN A 401 11.83 14.37 -12.64
CA GLN A 401 11.93 12.91 -12.53
C GLN A 401 12.25 12.25 -13.89
N LEU A 402 11.83 12.86 -15.00
CA LEU A 402 12.18 12.43 -16.35
C LEU A 402 13.57 12.92 -16.77
N SER A 403 14.08 14.04 -16.24
CA SER A 403 15.41 14.59 -16.56
C SER A 403 16.55 13.75 -15.99
N LEU A 404 16.30 12.87 -15.00
CA LEU A 404 17.24 11.83 -14.59
C LEU A 404 17.54 10.80 -15.71
N PHE A 405 16.75 10.82 -16.78
CA PHE A 405 16.92 10.06 -18.01
C PHE A 405 17.00 10.98 -19.24
N SER A 406 17.72 12.11 -19.11
CA SER A 406 17.94 13.03 -20.25
C SER A 406 18.64 12.33 -21.40
N GLU A 407 18.29 12.72 -22.62
CA GLU A 407 18.78 12.15 -23.89
C GLU A 407 20.33 12.13 -24.01
N GLU A 408 21.05 12.93 -23.27
CA GLU A 408 22.50 12.94 -23.24
C GLU A 408 23.12 11.64 -22.70
N ASN A 409 22.40 10.86 -21.88
CA ASN A 409 22.80 9.53 -21.42
C ASN A 409 22.23 8.39 -22.29
N ALA A 410 21.35 8.69 -23.24
CA ALA A 410 20.72 7.70 -24.14
C ALA A 410 21.61 7.37 -25.37
N LEU A 411 22.62 8.18 -25.66
CA LEU A 411 23.48 8.02 -26.86
C LEU A 411 24.50 6.88 -26.78
N SER A 412 24.56 6.14 -25.68
CA SER A 412 25.52 5.02 -25.50
C SER A 412 24.87 3.64 -25.36
N ILE A 413 23.54 3.50 -25.57
CA ILE A 413 22.82 2.22 -25.47
C ILE A 413 22.26 1.84 -26.84
N PRO A 414 22.63 0.67 -27.44
CA PRO A 414 22.04 0.20 -28.68
C PRO A 414 20.52 0.00 -28.52
N SER A 415 19.72 0.44 -29.49
CA SER A 415 18.27 0.29 -29.49
C SER A 415 17.87 -1.20 -29.39
N PRO A 416 16.99 -1.60 -28.48
CA PRO A 416 16.46 -2.96 -28.47
C PRO A 416 15.57 -3.22 -29.68
N SER A 417 15.63 -4.44 -30.23
CA SER A 417 14.78 -4.87 -31.33
C SER A 417 13.30 -4.88 -30.95
N ALA A 418 12.39 -4.84 -31.94
CA ALA A 418 10.94 -4.69 -31.74
C ALA A 418 10.28 -5.79 -30.87
N ALA A 419 10.94 -6.93 -30.67
CA ALA A 419 10.48 -8.05 -29.82
C ALA A 419 10.64 -7.79 -28.31
N GLU A 420 11.54 -6.87 -27.89
CA GLU A 420 11.84 -6.62 -26.46
C GLU A 420 11.00 -5.50 -25.84
N ARG A 421 10.20 -4.78 -26.66
CA ARG A 421 9.38 -3.63 -26.19
C ARG A 421 8.17 -3.99 -25.32
N GLY A 422 7.81 -5.28 -25.23
CA GLY A 422 6.67 -5.74 -24.41
C GLY A 422 6.96 -5.81 -22.89
N ASN A 423 8.21 -6.03 -22.50
CA ASN A 423 8.56 -6.23 -21.10
C ASN A 423 9.01 -4.96 -20.35
N GLY A 424 9.54 -3.96 -21.06
CA GLY A 424 10.08 -2.75 -20.44
C GLY A 424 9.03 -1.84 -19.77
N ALA A 425 7.79 -1.88 -20.25
CA ALA A 425 6.70 -1.07 -19.69
C ALA A 425 6.30 -1.55 -18.26
N ASN A 426 6.31 -2.86 -18.01
CA ASN A 426 5.96 -3.42 -16.71
C ASN A 426 7.03 -3.16 -15.65
N GLU A 427 8.32 -3.11 -16.02
CA GLU A 427 9.41 -2.84 -15.09
C GLU A 427 9.42 -1.37 -14.62
N ARG A 428 9.12 -0.43 -15.51
CA ARG A 428 9.02 1.01 -15.16
C ARG A 428 7.89 1.29 -14.17
N TYR A 429 6.77 0.62 -14.32
CA TYR A 429 5.62 0.76 -13.42
C TYR A 429 5.90 0.28 -12.00
N SER A 430 6.66 -0.81 -11.85
CA SER A 430 7.07 -1.36 -10.55
C SER A 430 7.98 -0.40 -9.77
N LEU A 431 8.95 0.23 -10.42
CA LEU A 431 9.92 1.14 -9.80
C LEU A 431 9.28 2.46 -9.31
N LEU A 432 8.36 3.03 -10.10
CA LEU A 432 7.67 4.27 -9.72
C LEU A 432 6.73 4.07 -8.52
N SER A 433 5.99 2.95 -8.50
CA SER A 433 5.15 2.57 -7.36
C SER A 433 5.98 2.38 -6.07
N THR A 434 7.18 1.83 -6.19
CA THR A 434 8.08 1.57 -5.07
C THR A 434 8.66 2.85 -4.48
N ALA A 435 9.11 3.77 -5.32
CA ALA A 435 9.70 5.03 -4.90
C ALA A 435 8.64 5.92 -4.21
N ALA A 436 7.46 6.08 -4.82
CA ALA A 436 6.38 6.88 -4.27
C ALA A 436 5.86 6.34 -2.92
N ASN A 437 5.74 5.00 -2.77
CA ASN A 437 5.34 4.38 -1.52
C ASN A 437 6.41 4.49 -0.42
N ALA A 438 7.69 4.43 -0.80
CA ALA A 438 8.81 4.58 0.14
C ALA A 438 8.92 6.01 0.66
N GLU A 439 8.76 6.99 -0.22
CA GLU A 439 8.91 8.41 0.14
C GLU A 439 7.73 8.91 0.97
N SER A 440 6.50 8.58 0.64
CA SER A 440 5.32 8.92 1.45
C SER A 440 5.30 8.18 2.79
N ALA A 441 5.81 6.96 2.88
CA ALA A 441 5.95 6.23 4.14
C ALA A 441 7.07 6.78 5.03
N ARG A 442 8.13 7.31 4.42
CA ARG A 442 9.33 7.80 5.12
C ARG A 442 9.20 9.24 5.59
N THR A 443 8.58 10.11 4.82
CA THR A 443 8.54 11.55 5.13
C THR A 443 7.23 12.00 5.77
N GLY A 444 6.14 11.26 5.61
CA GLY A 444 4.81 11.73 6.04
C GLY A 444 4.41 13.06 5.38
N GLN A 445 5.09 13.43 4.29
CA GLN A 445 4.82 14.64 3.52
C GLN A 445 4.09 14.28 2.23
N LEU A 446 2.94 14.86 2.08
CA LEU A 446 2.21 14.96 0.83
C LEU A 446 2.53 16.26 0.14
#